data_2056fc5601e723d700d5810985439cee
#
_entry.id   2056fc5601e723d700d5810985439cee
#
_cell.length_a   1.000
_cell.length_b   1.000
_cell.length_c   1.000
_cell.angle_alpha   90.00
_cell.angle_beta   90.00
_cell.angle_gamma   90.00
#
_symmetry.space_group_name_H-M   'P 1'
#
loop_
_entity.id
_entity.type
_entity.pdbx_description
1 polymer ?
#
loop_
_entity_poly.entity_id
_entity_poly.type
_entity_poly.pdbx_seq_one_letter_code
_entity_poly.pdbx_strand_id
1 'polypeptide(L)'
;MARKLEEYGYKTIVTYTTRPKRKGEKQDITYHFISEDDFKQKIDDGFFAEWKSYITNEGVWYYGSSLEDIENADDKSVIILTPQGYRDIKEKLPDKNIACIYLYENIDTMKKRLSKRGDDHKEVERRIKSDLEDFKNFESEADKIVYNNDGTDIEEVIKKILDFVEDK
;
A
#
# COMPACT_ATOMS: atom_id res chain seq x y z
N MET A 1 8.55 0.40 -5.14
CA MET A 1 8.03 1.55 -5.88
C MET A 1 8.08 2.82 -5.03
N ALA A 2 7.31 2.97 -3.95
CA ALA A 2 7.30 4.20 -3.15
C ALA A 2 8.70 4.71 -2.76
N ARG A 3 9.59 3.83 -2.28
CA ARG A 3 10.99 4.20 -1.98
C ARG A 3 11.80 4.71 -3.16
N LYS A 4 11.44 4.35 -4.38
CA LYS A 4 12.08 4.93 -5.57
C LYS A 4 11.63 6.37 -5.79
N LEU A 5 10.39 6.72 -5.44
CA LEU A 5 9.92 8.09 -5.50
C LEU A 5 10.63 9.01 -4.49
N GLU A 6 11.20 8.46 -3.41
CA GLU A 6 12.01 9.24 -2.46
C GLU A 6 13.27 9.85 -3.12
N GLU A 7 13.81 9.20 -4.15
CA GLU A 7 14.93 9.72 -4.96
C GLU A 7 14.53 10.99 -5.74
N TYR A 8 13.22 11.21 -5.92
CA TYR A 8 12.63 12.37 -6.60
C TYR A 8 11.97 13.37 -5.63
N GLY A 9 12.30 13.27 -4.33
CA GLY A 9 11.86 14.21 -3.30
C GLY A 9 10.49 13.92 -2.70
N TYR A 10 9.88 12.79 -3.01
CA TYR A 10 8.65 12.34 -2.34
C TYR A 10 8.95 11.74 -0.97
N LYS A 11 7.97 11.77 -0.06
CA LYS A 11 8.05 11.19 1.29
C LYS A 11 7.05 10.06 1.41
N THR A 12 7.51 8.87 1.75
CA THR A 12 6.61 7.74 2.01
C THR A 12 6.01 7.88 3.41
N ILE A 13 4.68 7.91 3.49
CA ILE A 13 3.97 7.79 4.78
C ILE A 13 4.17 6.38 5.30
N VAL A 14 4.73 6.27 6.50
CA VAL A 14 5.01 5.00 7.17
C VAL A 14 3.74 4.50 7.84
N THR A 15 3.25 3.33 7.45
CA THR A 15 2.02 2.74 7.97
C THR A 15 2.30 1.76 9.10
N TYR A 16 1.27 1.37 9.85
CA TYR A 16 1.34 0.49 11.01
C TYR A 16 1.04 -0.96 10.64
N THR A 17 1.69 -1.91 11.33
CA THR A 17 1.37 -3.33 11.16
C THR A 17 1.70 -4.16 12.39
N THR A 18 0.93 -5.24 12.60
CA THR A 18 1.21 -6.25 13.62
C THR A 18 2.00 -7.44 13.07
N ARG A 19 2.21 -7.48 11.73
CA ARG A 19 3.00 -8.52 11.10
C ARG A 19 4.44 -8.53 11.64
N PRO A 20 5.02 -9.70 11.92
CA PRO A 20 6.43 -9.80 12.28
C PRO A 20 7.34 -9.16 11.21
N LYS A 21 8.40 -8.51 11.70
CA LYS A 21 9.39 -7.86 10.85
C LYS A 21 10.15 -8.86 10.00
N ARG A 22 10.25 -8.63 8.69
CA ARG A 22 11.05 -9.44 7.77
C ARG A 22 12.51 -9.01 7.78
N LYS A 23 13.39 -9.89 7.27
CA LYS A 23 14.81 -9.56 7.09
C LYS A 23 14.96 -8.32 6.21
N GLY A 24 15.70 -7.33 6.71
CA GLY A 24 15.96 -6.07 6.00
C GLY A 24 14.91 -4.98 6.24
N GLU A 25 13.78 -5.25 6.86
CA GLU A 25 12.82 -4.23 7.28
C GLU A 25 13.29 -3.52 8.56
N LYS A 26 12.97 -2.25 8.68
CA LYS A 26 13.38 -1.42 9.82
C LYS A 26 12.17 -0.78 10.47
N GLN A 27 12.19 -0.76 11.82
CA GLN A 27 11.22 -0.04 12.64
C GLN A 27 11.19 1.44 12.23
N ASP A 28 9.98 1.99 12.13
CA ASP A 28 9.71 3.40 11.84
C ASP A 28 10.26 3.93 10.49
N ILE A 29 10.67 2.98 9.63
CA ILE A 29 11.11 3.25 8.25
C ILE A 29 10.29 2.44 7.26
N THR A 30 10.17 1.12 7.49
CA THR A 30 9.38 0.26 6.60
C THR A 30 7.93 0.23 7.03
N TYR A 31 7.70 0.05 8.31
CA TYR A 31 6.45 0.10 9.05
C TYR A 31 6.70 0.54 10.49
N HIS A 32 5.67 1.05 11.14
CA HIS A 32 5.56 1.05 12.58
C HIS A 32 5.08 -0.34 13.01
N PHE A 33 6.04 -1.21 13.40
CA PHE A 33 5.71 -2.56 13.87
C PHE A 33 5.28 -2.47 15.32
N ILE A 34 4.01 -2.80 15.61
CA ILE A 34 3.43 -2.73 16.95
C ILE A 34 2.76 -4.07 17.32
N SER A 35 2.43 -4.24 18.58
CA SER A 35 1.69 -5.41 19.06
C SER A 35 0.25 -5.41 18.56
N GLU A 36 -0.41 -6.58 18.59
CA GLU A 36 -1.82 -6.68 18.25
C GLU A 36 -2.70 -5.91 19.25
N ASP A 37 -2.35 -5.94 20.53
CA ASP A 37 -3.07 -5.20 21.57
C ASP A 37 -2.97 -3.69 21.37
N ASP A 38 -1.77 -3.17 21.08
CA ASP A 38 -1.58 -1.75 20.76
C ASP A 38 -2.34 -1.35 19.49
N PHE A 39 -2.39 -2.24 18.49
CA PHE A 39 -3.12 -1.96 17.25
C PHE A 39 -4.63 -1.86 17.53
N LYS A 40 -5.18 -2.81 18.28
CA LYS A 40 -6.61 -2.81 18.67
C LYS A 40 -6.96 -1.58 19.52
N GLN A 41 -6.12 -1.21 20.48
CA GLN A 41 -6.31 0.01 21.25
C GLN A 41 -6.37 1.24 20.34
N LYS A 42 -5.48 1.32 19.35
CA LYS A 42 -5.47 2.41 18.35
C LYS A 42 -6.73 2.43 17.47
N ILE A 43 -7.33 1.27 17.17
CA ILE A 43 -8.64 1.21 16.50
C ILE A 43 -9.71 1.85 17.38
N ASP A 44 -9.79 1.45 18.66
CA ASP A 44 -10.78 1.94 19.62
C ASP A 44 -10.64 3.45 19.86
N ASP A 45 -9.41 3.96 19.82
CA ASP A 45 -9.09 5.39 19.96
C ASP A 45 -9.37 6.21 18.68
N GLY A 46 -9.78 5.58 17.57
CA GLY A 46 -10.01 6.24 16.29
C GLY A 46 -8.74 6.76 15.60
N PHE A 47 -7.59 6.20 15.95
CA PHE A 47 -6.27 6.64 15.47
C PHE A 47 -6.07 6.48 13.96
N PHE A 48 -6.71 5.46 13.35
CA PHE A 48 -6.48 5.14 11.95
C PHE A 48 -7.46 5.84 11.00
N ALA A 49 -6.95 6.37 9.90
CA ALA A 49 -7.73 6.81 8.76
C ALA A 49 -8.38 5.61 8.06
N GLU A 50 -7.62 4.55 7.88
CA GLU A 50 -8.05 3.25 7.37
C GLU A 50 -7.29 2.13 8.08
N TRP A 51 -7.87 0.94 8.13
CA TRP A 51 -7.19 -0.26 8.56
C TRP A 51 -7.84 -1.51 7.97
N LYS A 52 -7.05 -2.59 7.86
CA LYS A 52 -7.50 -3.90 7.38
C LYS A 52 -6.78 -5.01 8.12
N SER A 53 -7.47 -6.14 8.31
CA SER A 53 -6.86 -7.37 8.82
C SER A 53 -6.85 -8.47 7.77
N TYR A 54 -5.85 -9.35 7.85
CA TYR A 54 -5.70 -10.52 7.01
C TYR A 54 -5.49 -11.75 7.87
N ILE A 55 -6.28 -12.80 7.63
CA ILE A 55 -6.06 -14.11 8.23
C ILE A 55 -4.99 -14.82 7.41
N THR A 56 -3.89 -15.17 8.05
CA THR A 56 -2.75 -15.86 7.44
C THR A 56 -2.46 -17.17 8.14
N ASN A 57 -1.56 -17.98 7.60
CA ASN A 57 -1.10 -19.23 8.25
C ASN A 57 -0.36 -18.98 9.58
N GLU A 58 0.10 -17.76 9.82
CA GLU A 58 0.86 -17.35 11.03
C GLU A 58 0.01 -16.55 12.02
N GLY A 59 -1.30 -16.41 11.76
CA GLY A 59 -2.23 -15.64 12.59
C GLY A 59 -2.89 -14.49 11.85
N VAL A 60 -3.50 -13.59 12.61
CA VAL A 60 -4.14 -12.38 12.07
C VAL A 60 -3.15 -11.24 12.04
N TRP A 61 -2.96 -10.64 10.88
CA TRP A 61 -2.13 -9.45 10.73
C TRP A 61 -2.98 -8.23 10.40
N TYR A 62 -2.72 -7.16 11.11
CA TYR A 62 -3.37 -5.87 10.91
C TYR A 62 -2.44 -4.91 10.19
N TYR A 63 -3.01 -4.04 9.37
CA TYR A 63 -2.34 -2.94 8.69
C TYR A 63 -3.22 -1.70 8.78
N GLY A 64 -2.64 -0.54 8.97
CA GLY A 64 -3.41 0.70 9.04
C GLY A 64 -2.55 1.94 8.88
N SER A 65 -3.21 3.03 8.52
CA SER A 65 -2.58 4.33 8.27
C SER A 65 -3.12 5.35 9.27
N SER A 66 -2.21 6.08 9.93
CA SER A 66 -2.57 7.12 10.90
C SER A 66 -3.40 8.22 10.23
N LEU A 67 -4.47 8.65 10.89
CA LEU A 67 -5.30 9.77 10.44
C LEU A 67 -4.47 11.05 10.42
N GLU A 68 -3.72 11.32 11.48
CA GLU A 68 -2.87 12.51 11.60
C GLU A 68 -1.81 12.58 10.49
N ASP A 69 -1.16 11.45 10.14
CA ASP A 69 -0.17 11.42 9.06
C ASP A 69 -0.80 11.72 7.70
N ILE A 70 -2.03 11.24 7.46
CA ILE A 70 -2.76 11.55 6.22
C ILE A 70 -3.21 13.00 6.20
N GLU A 71 -3.72 13.55 7.30
CA GLU A 71 -4.12 14.97 7.39
C GLU A 71 -2.94 15.92 7.14
N ASN A 72 -1.77 15.60 7.69
CA ASN A 72 -0.55 16.39 7.56
C ASN A 72 0.23 16.12 6.25
N ALA A 73 -0.23 15.19 5.42
CA ALA A 73 0.41 14.88 4.13
C ALA A 73 0.37 16.10 3.19
N ASP A 74 1.49 16.36 2.52
CA ASP A 74 1.68 17.39 1.52
C ASP A 74 1.67 16.83 0.08
N ASP A 75 1.86 17.68 -0.92
CA ASP A 75 1.87 17.31 -2.34
C ASP A 75 3.03 16.37 -2.73
N LYS A 76 4.02 16.21 -1.85
CA LYS A 76 5.14 15.29 -2.02
C LYS A 76 5.02 14.03 -1.15
N SER A 77 3.87 13.83 -0.51
CA SER A 77 3.61 12.63 0.28
C SER A 77 3.05 11.51 -0.58
N VAL A 78 3.51 10.27 -0.34
CA VAL A 78 3.04 9.08 -1.04
C VAL A 78 2.71 7.98 -0.04
N ILE A 79 1.61 7.28 -0.27
CA ILE A 79 1.18 6.14 0.55
C ILE A 79 0.79 4.96 -0.36
N ILE A 80 0.96 3.74 0.14
CA ILE A 80 0.50 2.51 -0.54
C ILE A 80 -0.74 2.03 0.20
N LEU A 81 -1.83 1.89 -0.53
CA LEU A 81 -3.13 1.51 0.01
C LEU A 81 -3.73 0.32 -0.76
N THR A 82 -4.68 -0.34 -0.12
CA THR A 82 -5.65 -1.18 -0.82
C THR A 82 -6.76 -0.30 -1.42
N PRO A 83 -7.54 -0.79 -2.40
CA PRO A 83 -8.73 -0.08 -2.89
C PRO A 83 -9.68 0.37 -1.78
N GLN A 84 -9.94 -0.50 -0.81
CA GLN A 84 -10.81 -0.15 0.31
C GLN A 84 -10.19 0.95 1.18
N GLY A 85 -8.89 0.86 1.51
CA GLY A 85 -8.20 1.90 2.28
C GLY A 85 -8.23 3.28 1.59
N TYR A 86 -8.12 3.30 0.26
CA TYR A 86 -8.30 4.54 -0.52
C TYR A 86 -9.71 5.12 -0.35
N ARG A 87 -10.76 4.29 -0.45
CA ARG A 87 -12.15 4.72 -0.26
C ARG A 87 -12.40 5.22 1.16
N ASP A 88 -11.89 4.51 2.17
CA ASP A 88 -12.04 4.88 3.58
C ASP A 88 -11.42 6.25 3.87
N ILE A 89 -10.24 6.52 3.31
CA ILE A 89 -9.58 7.83 3.45
C ILE A 89 -10.39 8.92 2.73
N LYS A 90 -10.87 8.66 1.52
CA LYS A 90 -11.71 9.64 0.79
C LYS A 90 -13.02 9.94 1.51
N GLU A 91 -13.61 8.96 2.18
CA GLU A 91 -14.83 9.16 2.98
C GLU A 91 -14.54 10.01 4.23
N LYS A 92 -13.43 9.74 4.93
CA LYS A 92 -13.04 10.48 6.14
C LYS A 92 -12.52 11.89 5.86
N LEU A 93 -11.83 12.07 4.76
CA LEU A 93 -11.16 13.31 4.36
C LEU A 93 -11.60 13.73 2.95
N PRO A 94 -12.88 14.08 2.75
CA PRO A 94 -13.44 14.35 1.42
C PRO A 94 -12.80 15.54 0.72
N ASP A 95 -12.31 16.52 1.48
CA ASP A 95 -11.68 17.72 0.97
C ASP A 95 -10.17 17.57 0.68
N LYS A 96 -9.60 16.40 1.06
CA LYS A 96 -8.17 16.12 0.78
C LYS A 96 -7.99 15.77 -0.70
N ASN A 97 -7.16 16.54 -1.38
CA ASN A 97 -6.79 16.23 -2.77
C ASN A 97 -5.83 15.03 -2.79
N ILE A 98 -6.28 13.91 -3.34
CA ILE A 98 -5.52 12.65 -3.41
C ILE A 98 -5.50 12.17 -4.85
N ALA A 99 -4.31 12.08 -5.44
CA ALA A 99 -4.10 11.45 -6.73
C ALA A 99 -3.98 9.92 -6.57
N CYS A 100 -4.90 9.18 -7.15
CA CYS A 100 -4.93 7.73 -7.10
C CYS A 100 -4.28 7.10 -8.33
N ILE A 101 -3.14 6.45 -8.13
CA ILE A 101 -2.44 5.74 -9.19
C ILE A 101 -2.55 4.23 -8.95
N TYR A 102 -3.25 3.53 -9.83
CA TYR A 102 -3.31 2.07 -9.81
C TYR A 102 -2.08 1.49 -10.49
N LEU A 103 -1.20 0.92 -9.69
CA LEU A 103 -0.02 0.21 -10.19
C LEU A 103 -0.41 -1.24 -10.52
N TYR A 104 -0.78 -1.47 -11.78
CA TYR A 104 -1.28 -2.77 -12.23
C TYR A 104 -0.16 -3.77 -12.46
N GLU A 105 -0.36 -4.99 -11.97
CA GLU A 105 0.47 -6.16 -12.26
C GLU A 105 -0.41 -7.32 -12.70
N ASN A 106 -0.01 -8.03 -13.77
CA ASN A 106 -0.69 -9.26 -14.15
C ASN A 106 -0.38 -10.42 -13.19
N ILE A 107 -1.24 -11.45 -13.19
CA ILE A 107 -1.15 -12.59 -12.28
C ILE A 107 0.21 -13.30 -12.36
N ASP A 108 0.80 -13.44 -13.54
CA ASP A 108 2.07 -14.13 -13.71
C ASP A 108 3.22 -13.33 -13.07
N THR A 109 3.20 -12.01 -13.20
CA THR A 109 4.13 -11.12 -12.51
C THR A 109 3.98 -11.23 -11.00
N MET A 110 2.74 -11.20 -10.49
CA MET A 110 2.45 -11.36 -9.06
C MET A 110 2.99 -12.68 -8.52
N LYS A 111 2.68 -13.81 -9.17
CA LYS A 111 3.20 -15.13 -8.80
C LYS A 111 4.72 -15.15 -8.73
N LYS A 112 5.37 -14.66 -9.78
CA LYS A 112 6.84 -14.64 -9.88
C LYS A 112 7.47 -13.80 -8.77
N ARG A 113 6.93 -12.62 -8.46
CA ARG A 113 7.44 -11.72 -7.41
C ARG A 113 7.24 -12.30 -6.01
N LEU A 114 6.06 -12.86 -5.72
CA LEU A 114 5.77 -13.49 -4.44
C LEU A 114 6.66 -14.72 -4.19
N SER A 115 6.80 -15.61 -5.18
CA SER A 115 7.70 -16.77 -5.10
C SER A 115 9.16 -16.37 -4.92
N LYS A 116 9.64 -15.34 -5.63
CA LYS A 116 11.02 -14.82 -5.51
C LYS A 116 11.28 -14.22 -4.13
N ARG A 117 10.25 -13.73 -3.44
CA ARG A 117 10.33 -13.19 -2.08
C ARG A 117 10.41 -14.30 -1.02
N GLY A 118 10.15 -15.56 -1.38
CA GLY A 118 10.21 -16.72 -0.49
C GLY A 118 8.89 -17.00 0.23
N ASP A 119 7.77 -16.44 -0.22
CA ASP A 119 6.44 -16.80 0.28
C ASP A 119 6.14 -18.27 -0.13
N ASP A 120 5.52 -19.07 0.75
CA ASP A 120 5.12 -20.42 0.41
C ASP A 120 3.96 -20.45 -0.62
N HIS A 121 3.78 -21.58 -1.30
CA HIS A 121 2.82 -21.69 -2.40
C HIS A 121 1.37 -21.37 -1.99
N LYS A 122 0.95 -21.80 -0.78
CA LYS A 122 -0.42 -21.55 -0.29
C LYS A 122 -0.62 -20.08 0.02
N GLU A 123 0.39 -19.42 0.60
CA GLU A 123 0.34 -17.97 0.86
C GLU A 123 0.33 -17.16 -0.44
N VAL A 124 1.09 -17.59 -1.47
CA VAL A 124 1.05 -16.99 -2.81
C VAL A 124 -0.36 -17.06 -3.41
N GLU A 125 -0.98 -18.23 -3.38
CA GLU A 125 -2.36 -18.42 -3.91
C GLU A 125 -3.38 -17.59 -3.12
N ARG A 126 -3.30 -17.62 -1.78
CA ARG A 126 -4.19 -16.84 -0.91
C ARG A 126 -4.11 -15.34 -1.25
N ARG A 127 -2.89 -14.80 -1.38
CA ARG A 127 -2.67 -13.39 -1.69
C ARG A 127 -3.22 -13.01 -3.04
N ILE A 128 -2.90 -13.78 -4.08
CA ILE A 128 -3.40 -13.50 -5.44
C ILE A 128 -4.93 -13.48 -5.44
N LYS A 129 -5.56 -14.45 -4.77
CA LYS A 129 -7.02 -14.47 -4.66
C LYS A 129 -7.56 -13.23 -3.95
N SER A 130 -6.96 -12.84 -2.82
CA SER A 130 -7.35 -11.64 -2.08
C SER A 130 -7.18 -10.38 -2.93
N ASP A 131 -6.03 -10.25 -3.60
CA ASP A 131 -5.74 -9.07 -4.42
C ASP A 131 -6.70 -8.97 -5.62
N LEU A 132 -7.03 -10.09 -6.27
CA LEU A 132 -8.00 -10.10 -7.38
C LEU A 132 -9.42 -9.69 -6.92
N GLU A 133 -9.82 -10.05 -5.72
CA GLU A 133 -11.10 -9.61 -5.14
C GLU A 133 -11.05 -8.14 -4.75
N ASP A 134 -9.99 -7.72 -4.07
CA ASP A 134 -9.83 -6.34 -3.58
C ASP A 134 -9.77 -5.33 -4.72
N PHE A 135 -9.07 -5.66 -5.81
CA PHE A 135 -8.88 -4.77 -6.97
C PHE A 135 -9.93 -4.95 -8.08
N LYS A 136 -10.96 -5.75 -7.86
CA LYS A 136 -12.01 -5.94 -8.86
C LYS A 136 -12.68 -4.61 -9.22
N ASN A 137 -12.64 -4.25 -10.52
CA ASN A 137 -13.20 -3.02 -11.09
C ASN A 137 -12.56 -1.71 -10.55
N PHE A 138 -11.41 -1.78 -9.86
CA PHE A 138 -10.76 -0.59 -9.31
C PHE A 138 -10.18 0.33 -10.38
N GLU A 139 -9.99 -0.17 -11.62
CA GLU A 139 -9.52 0.63 -12.76
C GLU A 139 -10.38 1.87 -13.02
N SER A 140 -11.68 1.79 -12.74
CA SER A 140 -12.60 2.91 -12.94
C SER A 140 -12.55 3.97 -11.84
N GLU A 141 -11.90 3.69 -10.72
CA GLU A 141 -11.75 4.59 -9.57
C GLU A 141 -10.39 5.30 -9.55
N ALA A 142 -9.40 4.73 -10.26
CA ALA A 142 -8.07 5.29 -10.32
C ALA A 142 -7.99 6.47 -11.30
N ASP A 143 -7.30 7.53 -10.92
CA ASP A 143 -7.01 8.66 -11.80
C ASP A 143 -6.02 8.27 -12.92
N LYS A 144 -5.13 7.32 -12.64
CA LYS A 144 -4.12 6.81 -13.57
C LYS A 144 -3.86 5.32 -13.35
N ILE A 145 -3.73 4.57 -14.44
CA ILE A 145 -3.25 3.19 -14.40
C ILE A 145 -1.83 3.16 -14.97
N VAL A 146 -0.91 2.57 -14.21
CA VAL A 146 0.47 2.36 -14.64
C VAL A 146 0.80 0.87 -14.58
N TYR A 147 1.18 0.29 -15.72
CA TYR A 147 1.50 -1.12 -15.84
C TYR A 147 2.93 -1.41 -15.38
N ASN A 148 3.08 -2.32 -14.41
CA ASN A 148 4.35 -2.73 -13.82
C ASN A 148 4.56 -4.25 -13.92
N ASN A 149 4.40 -4.79 -15.12
CA ASN A 149 4.57 -6.22 -15.38
C ASN A 149 6.04 -6.66 -15.36
N ASP A 150 6.28 -7.96 -15.32
CA ASP A 150 7.63 -8.52 -15.42
C ASP A 150 8.31 -8.07 -16.73
N GLY A 151 9.55 -7.63 -16.62
CA GLY A 151 10.31 -7.06 -17.75
C GLY A 151 10.07 -5.58 -18.02
N THR A 152 9.12 -4.92 -17.34
CA THR A 152 8.99 -3.47 -17.44
C THR A 152 10.15 -2.78 -16.71
N ASP A 153 10.76 -1.80 -17.35
CA ASP A 153 11.79 -0.97 -16.72
C ASP A 153 11.19 -0.13 -15.59
N ILE A 154 11.79 -0.23 -14.42
CA ILE A 154 11.33 0.50 -13.22
C ILE A 154 11.40 2.02 -13.43
N GLU A 155 12.41 2.52 -14.16
CA GLU A 155 12.55 3.95 -14.43
C GLU A 155 11.47 4.46 -15.38
N GLU A 156 11.02 3.63 -16.33
CA GLU A 156 9.87 3.97 -17.18
C GLU A 156 8.56 4.05 -16.36
N VAL A 157 8.37 3.14 -15.40
CA VAL A 157 7.22 3.16 -14.49
C VAL A 157 7.23 4.43 -13.63
N ILE A 158 8.39 4.77 -13.04
CA ILE A 158 8.57 5.99 -12.25
C ILE A 158 8.28 7.22 -13.08
N LYS A 159 8.84 7.30 -14.29
CA LYS A 159 8.58 8.43 -15.18
C LYS A 159 7.10 8.63 -15.45
N LYS A 160 6.34 7.57 -15.75
CA LYS A 160 4.89 7.67 -15.97
C LYS A 160 4.12 8.16 -14.74
N ILE A 161 4.61 7.83 -13.54
CA ILE A 161 4.05 8.34 -12.29
C ILE A 161 4.34 9.83 -12.14
N LEU A 162 5.61 10.23 -12.33
CA LEU A 162 6.04 11.62 -12.20
C LEU A 162 5.36 12.53 -13.22
N ASP A 163 5.36 12.16 -14.48
CA ASP A 163 4.67 12.90 -15.56
C ASP A 163 3.20 13.16 -15.20
N PHE A 164 2.52 12.16 -14.62
CA PHE A 164 1.11 12.30 -14.22
C PHE A 164 0.90 13.24 -13.02
N VAL A 165 1.75 13.19 -12.00
CA VAL A 165 1.58 14.04 -10.80
C VAL A 165 2.09 15.46 -11.00
N GLU A 166 2.98 15.70 -11.95
CA GLU A 166 3.47 17.03 -12.34
C GLU A 166 2.47 17.78 -13.25
N ASP A 167 1.62 17.04 -13.97
CA ASP A 167 0.56 17.60 -14.85
C ASP A 167 -0.73 17.97 -14.08
N LYS A 168 -0.83 17.66 -12.76
CA LYS A 168 -1.98 17.95 -11.89
C LYS A 168 -1.79 19.23 -11.07
#